data_af5eb11d5321bed2bac88e77336d429b
#
_entry.id   af5eb11d5321bed2bac88e77336d429b
#
_cell.length_a   1.000
_cell.length_b   1.000
_cell.length_c   1.000
_cell.angle_alpha   90.00
_cell.angle_beta   90.00
_cell.angle_gamma   90.00
#
_symmetry.space_group_name_H-M   'P 1'
#
loop_
_entity.id
_entity.type
_entity.pdbx_description
1 polymer ?
#
loop_
_entity_poly.entity_id
_entity_poly.type
_entity_poly.pdbx_seq_one_letter_code
_entity_poly.pdbx_strand_id
1 'polypeptide(L)'
;MDLSGPWRAQVADDLLRRTFPDDNLDDDDWPEVEVPGHWADHPDFSGSDGPLLVRTRFTADPPHPDRRLFLELDGVAYQGDVWLDGSYLGPTEGYFVPHALEVTEEARQRSDHLLAVEVTCPPVGNPEEKRTLTGATQGEPDGWNPGGIWRPVRLRETGPVPLRHLRVVCTRATENVATLAIRAVVHTDRPRPVVFRTRVLGIDHRHGQPLAGGENRVEWSVRVPRPPLWWPAELGDQPLCELTLDVATVDGLVSDTAIRTVGFRSVRMRDHIWRVNGERLFLRGAIVPPLARGLAAVTTKGAEADLQRAAAAGLNLVRVAGHVSAPALYEAADRAGMLLWQDMPLRGGYHRDVRGQAARQAREMVDLLGHHPSIVVWCGHDGPDPVDRTRAAPRLLDQQKPTWNRTVLDRTVRRALDQADPSRPVVSHSGVLPNLPRLDDANSHLWFGWYSGRRADLATYLDRMPRAGRFVSAFGSQSVPEESPALSDGTLDPATWPDVDQERLSAVYGAEADVLLRRFPPADYEDPGSWATATRRHQAELLRIQVEALRIRKYRPTGGFA
;
A
#
# COMPACT_ATOMS: atom_id res chain seq x y z
N MET A 1 -11.19 19.78 -12.66
CA MET A 1 -10.04 20.71 -12.67
C MET A 1 -8.95 20.10 -11.81
N ASP A 2 -7.71 20.06 -12.27
CA ASP A 2 -6.56 19.61 -11.48
C ASP A 2 -5.97 20.80 -10.72
N LEU A 3 -5.67 20.61 -9.43
CA LEU A 3 -5.07 21.60 -8.56
C LEU A 3 -3.60 21.24 -8.22
N SER A 4 -3.03 20.26 -8.91
CA SER A 4 -1.62 19.86 -8.76
C SER A 4 -0.68 20.98 -9.21
N GLY A 5 0.51 21.05 -8.62
CA GLY A 5 1.55 22.04 -8.93
C GLY A 5 2.14 22.67 -7.67
N PRO A 6 2.75 23.88 -7.76
CA PRO A 6 3.35 24.53 -6.62
C PRO A 6 2.29 25.11 -5.67
N TRP A 7 2.45 24.81 -4.38
CA TRP A 7 1.65 25.35 -3.28
C TRP A 7 2.56 26.04 -2.29
N ARG A 8 2.07 27.10 -1.63
CA ARG A 8 2.78 27.76 -0.54
C ARG A 8 2.72 26.92 0.73
N ALA A 9 3.84 26.81 1.44
CA ALA A 9 3.93 25.99 2.64
C ALA A 9 4.71 26.67 3.77
N GLN A 10 4.32 26.38 5.03
CA GLN A 10 5.01 26.86 6.22
C GLN A 10 4.83 25.86 7.37
N VAL A 11 5.84 25.74 8.22
CA VAL A 11 5.73 24.96 9.47
C VAL A 11 4.72 25.65 10.38
N ALA A 12 3.83 24.87 10.97
CA ALA A 12 2.76 25.38 11.82
C ALA A 12 3.30 25.90 13.16
N ASP A 13 2.81 27.07 13.55
CA ASP A 13 2.85 27.55 14.92
C ASP A 13 1.44 27.88 15.41
N ASP A 14 1.29 28.20 16.69
CA ASP A 14 -0.02 28.47 17.31
C ASP A 14 -0.76 29.67 16.71
N LEU A 15 -0.04 30.66 16.21
CA LEU A 15 -0.61 31.85 15.61
C LEU A 15 -1.02 31.57 14.16
N LEU A 16 -0.11 30.99 13.37
CA LEU A 16 -0.35 30.65 11.97
C LEU A 16 -1.51 29.67 11.82
N ARG A 17 -1.65 28.66 12.70
CA ARG A 17 -2.78 27.73 12.70
C ARG A 17 -4.16 28.41 12.77
N ARG A 18 -4.23 29.57 13.41
CA ARG A 18 -5.48 30.32 13.54
C ARG A 18 -5.77 31.23 12.37
N THR A 19 -4.75 31.61 11.63
CA THR A 19 -4.85 32.64 10.58
C THR A 19 -4.59 32.11 9.17
N PHE A 20 -3.95 30.95 9.01
CA PHE A 20 -3.58 30.45 7.70
C PHE A 20 -4.77 30.15 6.75
N PRO A 21 -6.01 29.88 7.21
CA PRO A 21 -7.15 29.79 6.32
C PRO A 21 -7.69 31.13 5.87
N ASP A 22 -7.20 32.27 6.42
CA ASP A 22 -7.65 33.61 6.09
C ASP A 22 -7.07 34.05 4.74
N ASP A 23 -7.91 34.57 3.88
CA ASP A 23 -7.54 35.07 2.55
C ASP A 23 -6.63 36.30 2.61
N ASN A 24 -6.69 37.06 3.71
CA ASN A 24 -5.87 38.27 3.91
C ASN A 24 -4.46 37.96 4.47
N LEU A 25 -4.17 36.72 4.82
CA LEU A 25 -2.82 36.37 5.26
C LEU A 25 -1.86 36.45 4.07
N ASP A 26 -0.81 37.25 4.24
CA ASP A 26 0.27 37.33 3.29
C ASP A 26 1.12 36.06 3.38
N ASP A 27 1.21 35.32 2.28
CA ASP A 27 1.97 34.10 2.13
C ASP A 27 3.00 34.17 0.98
N ASP A 28 3.30 35.37 0.49
CA ASP A 28 4.22 35.57 -0.63
C ASP A 28 5.65 35.10 -0.32
N ASP A 29 6.08 35.22 0.92
CA ASP A 29 7.40 34.77 1.40
C ASP A 29 7.46 33.28 1.78
N TRP A 30 6.35 32.54 1.70
CA TRP A 30 6.33 31.11 2.02
C TRP A 30 7.02 30.28 0.93
N PRO A 31 7.86 29.30 1.29
CA PRO A 31 8.41 28.35 0.32
C PRO A 31 7.34 27.66 -0.52
N GLU A 32 7.68 27.30 -1.75
CA GLU A 32 6.81 26.52 -2.63
C GLU A 32 7.11 25.03 -2.54
N VAL A 33 6.10 24.21 -2.28
CA VAL A 33 6.17 22.75 -2.32
C VAL A 33 5.37 22.22 -3.50
N GLU A 34 5.87 21.17 -4.13
CA GLU A 34 5.13 20.50 -5.19
C GLU A 34 4.01 19.60 -4.62
N VAL A 35 2.81 19.71 -5.16
CA VAL A 35 1.68 18.82 -4.90
C VAL A 35 1.29 18.14 -6.23
N PRO A 36 1.36 16.80 -6.33
CA PRO A 36 1.69 15.81 -5.28
C PRO A 36 3.16 15.80 -4.86
N GLY A 37 3.40 15.66 -3.54
CA GLY A 37 4.75 15.58 -2.99
C GLY A 37 4.79 15.25 -1.50
N HIS A 38 5.99 14.99 -1.01
CA HIS A 38 6.26 14.85 0.41
C HIS A 38 7.06 16.08 0.88
N TRP A 39 6.75 16.64 2.06
CA TRP A 39 7.44 17.84 2.52
C TRP A 39 8.94 17.60 2.76
N ALA A 40 9.32 16.39 3.17
CA ALA A 40 10.73 16.06 3.42
C ALA A 40 11.59 16.02 2.14
N ASP A 41 10.98 16.09 0.95
CA ASP A 41 11.70 16.22 -0.32
C ASP A 41 12.09 17.69 -0.60
N HIS A 42 11.48 18.65 0.12
CA HIS A 42 11.82 20.06 0.00
C HIS A 42 12.93 20.44 1.01
N PRO A 43 14.00 21.17 0.58
CA PRO A 43 15.14 21.49 1.44
C PRO A 43 14.76 22.16 2.77
N ASP A 44 13.81 23.11 2.75
CA ASP A 44 13.40 23.86 3.93
C ASP A 44 12.61 23.04 4.94
N PHE A 45 12.04 21.89 4.50
CA PHE A 45 11.21 21.01 5.33
C PHE A 45 11.79 19.60 5.50
N SER A 46 13.00 19.33 4.99
CA SER A 46 13.62 18.01 4.98
C SER A 46 13.85 17.43 6.38
N GLY A 47 13.99 18.26 7.41
CA GLY A 47 14.09 17.86 8.81
C GLY A 47 12.84 18.17 9.64
N SER A 48 11.71 18.51 9.00
CA SER A 48 10.50 18.88 9.72
C SER A 48 9.68 17.65 10.10
N ASP A 49 9.19 17.63 11.33
CA ASP A 49 8.19 16.66 11.81
C ASP A 49 6.75 17.18 11.65
N GLY A 50 6.58 18.34 11.02
CA GLY A 50 5.27 18.98 10.88
C GLY A 50 4.69 19.49 12.20
N PRO A 51 3.39 19.84 12.22
CA PRO A 51 2.50 19.97 11.07
C PRO A 51 2.94 20.99 10.05
N LEU A 52 2.58 20.75 8.78
CA LEU A 52 2.80 21.70 7.70
C LEU A 52 1.48 22.33 7.27
N LEU A 53 1.45 23.65 7.16
CA LEU A 53 0.35 24.42 6.61
C LEU A 53 0.63 24.63 5.13
N VAL A 54 -0.27 24.19 4.25
CA VAL A 54 -0.12 24.34 2.81
C VAL A 54 -1.32 25.08 2.21
N ARG A 55 -1.06 25.96 1.25
CA ARG A 55 -2.08 26.84 0.65
C ARG A 55 -1.90 26.93 -0.85
N THR A 56 -3.03 27.03 -1.56
CA THR A 56 -3.05 27.37 -2.99
C THR A 56 -4.25 28.21 -3.34
N ARG A 57 -4.09 29.10 -4.30
CA ARG A 57 -5.19 29.90 -4.88
C ARG A 57 -5.52 29.38 -6.25
N PHE A 58 -6.81 29.33 -6.55
CA PHE A 58 -7.30 28.91 -7.85
C PHE A 58 -8.60 29.62 -8.20
N THR A 59 -8.92 29.66 -9.49
CA THR A 59 -10.18 30.20 -9.99
C THR A 59 -11.02 29.07 -10.54
N ALA A 60 -12.28 29.02 -10.13
CA ALA A 60 -13.28 28.06 -10.65
C ALA A 60 -14.61 28.75 -10.89
N ASP A 61 -15.28 28.37 -11.99
CA ASP A 61 -16.64 28.84 -12.24
C ASP A 61 -17.60 28.23 -11.23
N PRO A 62 -18.62 29.00 -10.76
CA PRO A 62 -19.65 28.44 -9.89
C PRO A 62 -20.37 27.27 -10.58
N PRO A 63 -20.57 26.15 -9.83
CA PRO A 63 -21.26 24.99 -10.40
C PRO A 63 -22.71 25.33 -10.80
N HIS A 64 -23.18 24.68 -11.87
CA HIS A 64 -24.58 24.82 -12.29
C HIS A 64 -25.54 24.47 -11.11
N PRO A 65 -26.70 25.10 -10.98
CA PRO A 65 -27.64 24.86 -9.86
C PRO A 65 -27.98 23.39 -9.58
N ASP A 66 -28.03 22.56 -10.64
CA ASP A 66 -28.31 21.12 -10.53
C ASP A 66 -27.02 20.25 -10.38
N ARG A 67 -25.88 20.89 -10.21
CA ARG A 67 -24.60 20.21 -10.05
C ARG A 67 -24.03 20.42 -8.66
N ARG A 68 -23.21 19.47 -8.24
CA ARG A 68 -22.45 19.48 -6.98
C ARG A 68 -20.97 19.47 -7.30
N LEU A 69 -20.20 20.20 -6.52
CA LEU A 69 -18.75 20.30 -6.67
C LEU A 69 -18.06 19.64 -5.46
N PHE A 70 -17.06 18.82 -5.74
CA PHE A 70 -16.27 18.15 -4.71
C PHE A 70 -14.80 18.47 -4.87
N LEU A 71 -14.15 18.80 -3.74
CA LEU A 71 -12.72 18.79 -3.61
C LEU A 71 -12.27 17.36 -3.29
N GLU A 72 -11.49 16.76 -4.17
CA GLU A 72 -10.93 15.42 -4.01
C GLU A 72 -9.45 15.49 -3.70
N LEU A 73 -9.05 14.91 -2.55
CA LEU A 73 -7.67 14.68 -2.16
C LEU A 73 -7.42 13.17 -2.22
N ASP A 74 -6.68 12.71 -3.22
CA ASP A 74 -6.46 11.28 -3.46
C ASP A 74 -5.54 10.61 -2.43
N GLY A 75 -4.75 11.41 -1.70
CA GLY A 75 -3.90 10.90 -0.61
C GLY A 75 -3.19 12.02 0.15
N VAL A 76 -3.41 12.04 1.46
CA VAL A 76 -2.75 12.95 2.42
C VAL A 76 -2.04 12.10 3.46
N ALA A 77 -0.78 12.28 3.64
CA ALA A 77 0.02 11.55 4.60
C ALA A 77 0.29 12.41 5.85
N TYR A 78 -0.26 12.13 7.02
CA TYR A 78 -1.21 11.03 7.33
C TYR A 78 -2.62 11.54 7.59
N GLN A 79 -2.77 12.70 8.25
CA GLN A 79 -4.02 13.40 8.52
C GLN A 79 -3.96 14.80 7.91
N GLY A 80 -5.10 15.31 7.50
CA GLY A 80 -5.24 16.70 7.06
C GLY A 80 -6.55 17.29 7.58
N ASP A 81 -6.49 18.55 7.98
CA ASP A 81 -7.64 19.40 8.17
C ASP A 81 -7.74 20.36 6.99
N VAL A 82 -8.91 20.49 6.40
CA VAL A 82 -9.11 21.17 5.11
C VAL A 82 -10.06 22.35 5.25
N TRP A 83 -9.68 23.48 4.68
CA TRP A 83 -10.50 24.72 4.60
C TRP A 83 -10.57 25.21 3.16
N LEU A 84 -11.72 25.77 2.79
CA LEU A 84 -11.90 26.52 1.55
C LEU A 84 -12.46 27.90 1.92
N ASP A 85 -11.78 28.98 1.50
CA ASP A 85 -12.16 30.37 1.76
C ASP A 85 -12.45 30.66 3.24
N GLY A 86 -11.65 30.08 4.13
CA GLY A 86 -11.82 30.18 5.58
C GLY A 86 -12.87 29.24 6.20
N SER A 87 -13.69 28.57 5.39
CA SER A 87 -14.68 27.59 5.85
C SER A 87 -14.05 26.23 6.07
N TYR A 88 -14.21 25.65 7.27
CA TYR A 88 -13.72 24.31 7.58
C TYR A 88 -14.58 23.24 6.89
N LEU A 89 -13.95 22.42 6.02
CA LEU A 89 -14.64 21.38 5.26
C LEU A 89 -14.64 20.02 5.96
N GLY A 90 -13.61 19.73 6.75
CA GLY A 90 -13.49 18.48 7.48
C GLY A 90 -12.09 17.86 7.47
N PRO A 91 -11.91 16.75 8.21
CA PRO A 91 -10.63 16.05 8.30
C PRO A 91 -10.45 15.00 7.20
N THR A 92 -9.19 14.70 6.89
CA THR A 92 -8.77 13.50 6.15
C THR A 92 -7.97 12.59 7.07
N GLU A 93 -8.02 11.27 6.87
CA GLU A 93 -7.25 10.31 7.64
C GLU A 93 -6.95 9.03 6.85
N GLY A 94 -5.66 8.67 6.78
CA GLY A 94 -5.18 7.50 6.05
C GLY A 94 -4.51 7.88 4.75
N TYR A 95 -3.20 7.66 4.67
CA TYR A 95 -2.35 8.21 3.61
C TYR A 95 -2.75 7.78 2.18
N PHE A 96 -3.35 6.60 2.00
CA PHE A 96 -3.74 6.06 0.69
C PHE A 96 -5.24 6.21 0.38
N VAL A 97 -6.04 6.68 1.33
CA VAL A 97 -7.49 6.77 1.21
C VAL A 97 -7.86 8.07 0.49
N PRO A 98 -8.60 8.01 -0.63
CA PRO A 98 -9.14 9.20 -1.25
C PRO A 98 -10.26 9.82 -0.41
N HIS A 99 -10.21 11.13 -0.24
CA HIS A 99 -11.23 11.93 0.44
C HIS A 99 -11.89 12.88 -0.56
N ALA A 100 -13.22 13.00 -0.48
CA ALA A 100 -13.99 13.93 -1.29
C ALA A 100 -14.87 14.79 -0.37
N LEU A 101 -14.57 16.07 -0.31
CA LEU A 101 -15.26 17.07 0.50
C LEU A 101 -16.16 17.89 -0.42
N GLU A 102 -17.42 18.07 -0.05
CA GLU A 102 -18.33 18.88 -0.84
C GLU A 102 -18.06 20.37 -0.63
N VAL A 103 -17.92 21.10 -1.72
CA VAL A 103 -17.60 22.55 -1.75
C VAL A 103 -18.60 23.33 -2.62
N THR A 104 -19.78 22.76 -2.82
CA THR A 104 -20.80 23.33 -3.71
C THR A 104 -21.25 24.72 -3.29
N GLU A 105 -21.48 24.92 -2.00
CA GLU A 105 -22.00 26.20 -1.48
C GLU A 105 -20.90 27.27 -1.44
N GLU A 106 -19.68 26.89 -1.08
CA GLU A 106 -18.52 27.79 -1.09
C GLU A 106 -18.23 28.26 -2.52
N ALA A 107 -18.20 27.34 -3.48
CA ALA A 107 -17.93 27.64 -4.88
C ALA A 107 -19.03 28.48 -5.57
N ARG A 108 -20.23 28.56 -5.01
CA ARG A 108 -21.31 29.45 -5.51
C ARG A 108 -21.18 30.89 -5.05
N GLN A 109 -20.40 31.15 -4.00
CA GLN A 109 -20.29 32.49 -3.41
C GLN A 109 -19.29 33.37 -4.14
N ARG A 110 -18.24 32.77 -4.73
CA ARG A 110 -17.15 33.48 -5.40
C ARG A 110 -16.48 32.58 -6.45
N SER A 111 -15.65 33.15 -7.30
CA SER A 111 -14.89 32.43 -8.33
C SER A 111 -13.41 32.26 -7.96
N ASP A 112 -12.86 33.16 -7.16
CA ASP A 112 -11.47 33.07 -6.70
C ASP A 112 -11.45 32.42 -5.31
N HIS A 113 -10.73 31.34 -5.19
CA HIS A 113 -10.74 30.49 -4.00
C HIS A 113 -9.35 30.34 -3.38
N LEU A 114 -9.32 30.25 -2.06
CA LEU A 114 -8.16 29.84 -1.27
C LEU A 114 -8.43 28.47 -0.66
N LEU A 115 -7.67 27.48 -1.09
CA LEU A 115 -7.62 26.17 -0.44
C LEU A 115 -6.45 26.15 0.56
N ALA A 116 -6.75 25.79 1.80
CA ALA A 116 -5.77 25.67 2.88
C ALA A 116 -5.90 24.28 3.53
N VAL A 117 -4.76 23.64 3.77
CA VAL A 117 -4.70 22.32 4.41
C VAL A 117 -3.60 22.29 5.47
N GLU A 118 -3.95 21.92 6.69
CA GLU A 118 -2.97 21.54 7.72
C GLU A 118 -2.70 20.04 7.58
N VAL A 119 -1.46 19.66 7.33
CA VAL A 119 -1.06 18.25 7.18
C VAL A 119 -0.22 17.83 8.39
N THR A 120 -0.60 16.70 9.01
CA THR A 120 0.08 16.11 10.17
C THR A 120 0.49 14.67 9.87
N CYS A 121 1.77 14.36 10.10
CA CYS A 121 2.31 13.01 10.04
C CYS A 121 3.26 12.81 11.22
N PRO A 122 2.87 12.09 12.28
CA PRO A 122 3.73 11.89 13.44
C PRO A 122 5.04 11.18 13.07
N PRO A 123 6.21 11.67 13.53
CA PRO A 123 7.49 11.05 13.21
C PRO A 123 7.69 9.70 13.90
N VAL A 124 8.62 8.91 13.39
CA VAL A 124 9.02 7.64 13.98
C VAL A 124 9.52 7.84 15.42
N GLY A 125 9.05 6.98 16.34
CA GLY A 125 9.38 7.07 17.77
C GLY A 125 8.48 7.99 18.57
N ASN A 126 7.64 8.80 17.94
CA ASN A 126 6.59 9.53 18.64
C ASN A 126 5.48 8.57 19.08
N PRO A 127 4.90 8.69 20.32
CA PRO A 127 3.78 7.85 20.75
C PRO A 127 2.58 7.87 19.81
N GLU A 128 2.31 8.97 19.12
CA GLU A 128 1.22 9.11 18.15
C GLU A 128 1.46 8.29 16.87
N GLU A 129 2.71 7.96 16.51
CA GLU A 129 3.04 7.04 15.41
C GLU A 129 2.27 5.71 15.56
N LYS A 130 2.15 5.20 16.79
CA LYS A 130 1.44 3.94 17.06
C LYS A 130 -0.09 4.05 16.98
N ARG A 131 -0.59 5.24 16.67
CA ARG A 131 -2.00 5.54 16.37
C ARG A 131 -2.27 5.85 14.91
N THR A 132 -1.23 5.86 14.08
CA THR A 132 -1.32 6.08 12.63
C THR A 132 -1.00 4.80 11.87
N LEU A 133 -1.68 4.56 10.74
CA LEU A 133 -1.48 3.37 9.92
C LEU A 133 -0.60 3.72 8.70
N THR A 134 0.60 4.15 8.96
CA THR A 134 1.60 4.48 7.93
C THR A 134 2.42 3.25 7.50
N GLY A 135 2.54 2.26 8.39
CA GLY A 135 3.21 1.00 8.09
C GLY A 135 4.66 1.17 7.68
N ALA A 136 5.01 0.65 6.51
CA ALA A 136 6.37 0.70 5.99
C ALA A 136 6.72 2.02 5.26
N THR A 137 5.77 2.96 5.11
CA THR A 137 6.08 4.29 4.56
C THR A 137 6.82 5.18 5.54
N GLN A 138 6.72 4.87 6.84
CA GLN A 138 7.59 5.42 7.88
C GLN A 138 8.72 4.44 8.19
N GLY A 139 9.89 4.93 8.51
CA GLY A 139 11.05 4.11 8.89
C GLY A 139 12.13 4.03 7.83
N GLU A 140 12.08 4.94 6.86
CA GLU A 140 13.24 5.30 6.06
C GLU A 140 14.30 5.96 6.96
N PRO A 141 15.60 5.86 6.55
CA PRO A 141 16.70 6.32 7.38
C PRO A 141 16.53 7.79 7.80
N ASP A 142 16.93 8.04 9.02
CA ASP A 142 17.17 9.35 9.65
C ASP A 142 16.21 10.50 9.30
N GLY A 143 15.09 10.49 10.02
CA GLY A 143 14.24 11.67 10.12
C GLY A 143 13.45 12.03 8.88
N TRP A 144 13.48 11.22 7.81
CA TRP A 144 12.60 11.46 6.66
C TRP A 144 11.16 11.17 7.05
N ASN A 145 10.34 12.20 7.03
CA ASN A 145 8.92 12.10 7.34
C ASN A 145 8.09 12.10 6.04
N PRO A 146 7.23 11.09 5.78
CA PRO A 146 6.43 11.00 4.56
C PRO A 146 5.27 11.98 4.50
N GLY A 147 5.16 12.93 5.43
CA GLY A 147 4.07 13.89 5.47
C GLY A 147 3.97 14.70 4.18
N GLY A 148 2.73 15.08 3.84
CA GLY A 148 2.44 15.86 2.63
C GLY A 148 1.19 15.40 1.89
N ILE A 149 0.83 16.12 0.84
CA ILE A 149 -0.23 15.74 -0.09
C ILE A 149 0.45 15.00 -1.25
N TRP A 150 0.56 13.69 -1.16
CA TRP A 150 1.39 12.89 -2.05
C TRP A 150 0.68 12.35 -3.29
N ARG A 151 -0.64 12.58 -3.40
CA ARG A 151 -1.45 12.24 -4.58
C ARG A 151 -2.23 13.45 -5.06
N PRO A 152 -2.75 13.44 -6.30
CA PRO A 152 -3.42 14.60 -6.89
C PRO A 152 -4.55 15.17 -6.05
N VAL A 153 -4.73 16.49 -6.18
CA VAL A 153 -5.87 17.24 -5.65
C VAL A 153 -6.69 17.76 -6.84
N ARG A 154 -7.99 17.57 -6.81
CA ARG A 154 -8.87 17.91 -7.94
C ARG A 154 -10.21 18.46 -7.49
N LEU A 155 -10.79 19.32 -8.34
CA LEU A 155 -12.20 19.64 -8.28
C LEU A 155 -12.95 18.74 -9.26
N ARG A 156 -13.98 18.05 -8.77
CA ARG A 156 -14.86 17.20 -9.58
C ARG A 156 -16.31 17.64 -9.47
N GLU A 157 -16.91 17.93 -10.60
CA GLU A 157 -18.33 18.24 -10.71
C GLU A 157 -19.14 16.96 -10.94
N THR A 158 -20.25 16.82 -10.22
CA THR A 158 -21.19 15.70 -10.35
C THR A 158 -22.62 16.21 -10.50
N GLY A 159 -23.55 15.32 -10.85
CA GLY A 159 -24.97 15.57 -10.69
C GLY A 159 -25.43 15.38 -9.24
N PRO A 160 -26.77 15.26 -9.04
CA PRO A 160 -27.36 15.23 -7.69
C PRO A 160 -27.07 13.96 -6.87
N VAL A 161 -26.46 12.94 -7.48
CA VAL A 161 -26.13 11.65 -6.82
C VAL A 161 -24.67 11.30 -7.07
N PRO A 162 -23.72 11.90 -6.33
CA PRO A 162 -22.30 11.58 -6.43
C PRO A 162 -21.99 10.17 -5.94
N LEU A 163 -21.05 9.53 -6.62
CA LEU A 163 -20.44 8.28 -6.23
C LEU A 163 -19.27 8.57 -5.27
N ARG A 164 -19.37 8.09 -4.03
CA ARG A 164 -18.37 8.30 -2.99
C ARG A 164 -17.31 7.19 -2.97
N HIS A 165 -17.75 5.93 -3.05
CA HIS A 165 -16.88 4.76 -3.09
C HIS A 165 -17.40 3.73 -4.08
N LEU A 166 -16.47 3.09 -4.77
CA LEU A 166 -16.76 2.00 -5.70
C LEU A 166 -15.84 0.81 -5.41
N ARG A 167 -16.44 -0.34 -5.13
CA ARG A 167 -15.76 -1.63 -5.05
C ARG A 167 -16.18 -2.48 -6.24
N VAL A 168 -15.20 -3.04 -6.93
CA VAL A 168 -15.41 -4.05 -7.98
C VAL A 168 -14.52 -5.23 -7.69
N VAL A 169 -15.11 -6.42 -7.52
CA VAL A 169 -14.38 -7.65 -7.23
C VAL A 169 -14.85 -8.77 -8.15
N CYS A 170 -13.91 -9.41 -8.85
CA CYS A 170 -14.20 -10.64 -9.58
C CYS A 170 -14.27 -11.81 -8.58
N THR A 171 -15.49 -12.17 -8.17
CA THR A 171 -15.71 -13.19 -7.14
C THR A 171 -15.57 -14.62 -7.65
N ARG A 172 -15.78 -14.81 -8.95
CA ARG A 172 -15.63 -16.10 -9.63
C ARG A 172 -15.35 -15.87 -11.10
N ALA A 173 -14.45 -16.65 -11.67
CA ALA A 173 -14.27 -16.73 -13.10
C ALA A 173 -13.99 -18.17 -13.53
N THR A 174 -14.59 -18.55 -14.65
CA THR A 174 -14.38 -19.79 -15.41
C THR A 174 -14.42 -19.41 -16.88
N GLU A 175 -14.03 -20.30 -17.77
CA GLU A 175 -14.15 -20.10 -19.23
C GLU A 175 -15.57 -19.78 -19.69
N ASN A 176 -16.59 -20.27 -18.97
CA ASN A 176 -17.99 -20.09 -19.33
C ASN A 176 -18.62 -18.81 -18.75
N VAL A 177 -18.22 -18.40 -17.56
CA VAL A 177 -18.83 -17.28 -16.86
C VAL A 177 -17.92 -16.68 -15.80
N ALA A 178 -17.91 -15.35 -15.72
CA ALA A 178 -17.38 -14.63 -14.56
C ALA A 178 -18.53 -13.89 -13.84
N THR A 179 -18.30 -13.61 -12.56
CA THR A 179 -19.19 -12.81 -11.72
C THR A 179 -18.40 -11.68 -11.09
N LEU A 180 -18.81 -10.45 -11.38
CA LEU A 180 -18.32 -9.24 -10.72
C LEU A 180 -19.31 -8.87 -9.61
N ALA A 181 -18.84 -8.80 -8.38
CA ALA A 181 -19.58 -8.18 -7.29
C ALA A 181 -19.22 -6.69 -7.26
N ILE A 182 -20.24 -5.84 -7.27
CA ILE A 182 -20.09 -4.39 -7.27
C ILE A 182 -20.78 -3.84 -6.04
N ARG A 183 -20.12 -2.91 -5.37
CA ARG A 183 -20.66 -2.13 -4.27
C ARG A 183 -20.38 -0.68 -4.52
N ALA A 184 -21.45 0.13 -4.59
CA ALA A 184 -21.38 1.58 -4.68
C ALA A 184 -21.86 2.21 -3.37
N VAL A 185 -21.16 3.25 -2.92
CA VAL A 185 -21.64 4.17 -1.89
C VAL A 185 -21.92 5.48 -2.58
N VAL A 186 -23.16 5.92 -2.51
CA VAL A 186 -23.65 7.16 -3.15
C VAL A 186 -24.33 8.04 -2.12
N HIS A 187 -24.36 9.33 -2.38
CA HIS A 187 -25.07 10.28 -1.52
C HIS A 187 -26.16 11.01 -2.31
N THR A 188 -27.27 11.33 -1.69
CA THR A 188 -28.33 12.16 -2.29
C THR A 188 -28.96 13.08 -1.23
N ASP A 189 -29.28 14.30 -1.62
CA ASP A 189 -29.92 15.31 -0.76
C ASP A 189 -31.34 14.93 -0.31
N ARG A 190 -32.06 14.16 -1.15
CA ARG A 190 -33.46 13.74 -0.92
C ARG A 190 -33.71 12.35 -1.47
N PRO A 191 -34.75 11.66 -1.00
CA PRO A 191 -35.14 10.37 -1.57
C PRO A 191 -35.42 10.47 -3.08
N ARG A 192 -34.77 9.55 -3.84
CA ARG A 192 -35.00 9.45 -5.30
C ARG A 192 -34.66 8.07 -5.84
N PRO A 193 -35.34 7.60 -6.87
CA PRO A 193 -34.96 6.40 -7.60
C PRO A 193 -33.74 6.67 -8.50
N VAL A 194 -32.82 5.71 -8.58
CA VAL A 194 -31.58 5.78 -9.33
C VAL A 194 -31.35 4.49 -10.11
N VAL A 195 -30.69 4.58 -11.25
CA VAL A 195 -30.26 3.44 -12.06
C VAL A 195 -28.74 3.41 -12.11
N PHE A 196 -28.16 2.31 -11.64
CA PHE A 196 -26.75 1.99 -11.81
C PHE A 196 -26.57 1.20 -13.10
N ARG A 197 -25.90 1.79 -14.08
CA ARG A 197 -25.63 1.16 -15.38
C ARG A 197 -24.19 0.71 -15.45
N THR A 198 -23.97 -0.61 -15.46
CA THR A 198 -22.63 -1.20 -15.56
C THR A 198 -22.41 -1.73 -16.96
N ARG A 199 -21.35 -1.26 -17.62
CA ARG A 199 -20.94 -1.71 -18.96
C ARG A 199 -19.57 -2.40 -18.87
N VAL A 200 -19.46 -3.60 -19.40
CA VAL A 200 -18.20 -4.36 -19.49
C VAL A 200 -18.31 -5.41 -20.60
N LEU A 201 -17.33 -5.51 -21.51
CA LEU A 201 -17.29 -6.51 -22.60
C LEU A 201 -18.62 -6.63 -23.39
N GLY A 202 -19.25 -5.50 -23.71
CA GLY A 202 -20.51 -5.46 -24.44
C GLY A 202 -21.75 -5.79 -23.60
N ILE A 203 -21.60 -6.14 -22.33
CA ILE A 203 -22.71 -6.27 -21.39
C ILE A 203 -23.14 -4.87 -20.92
N ASP A 204 -24.43 -4.62 -20.95
CA ASP A 204 -25.09 -3.42 -20.39
C ASP A 204 -26.07 -3.87 -19.30
N HIS A 205 -25.62 -3.87 -18.05
CA HIS A 205 -26.41 -4.26 -16.90
C HIS A 205 -26.98 -3.05 -16.18
N ARG A 206 -28.28 -3.06 -15.89
CA ARG A 206 -28.98 -1.97 -15.20
C ARG A 206 -29.54 -2.48 -13.88
N HIS A 207 -29.21 -1.77 -12.79
CA HIS A 207 -29.70 -2.04 -11.46
C HIS A 207 -30.43 -0.81 -10.93
N GLY A 208 -31.76 -0.91 -10.83
CA GLY A 208 -32.60 0.17 -10.29
C GLY A 208 -32.71 0.05 -8.77
N GLN A 209 -32.55 1.16 -8.07
CA GLN A 209 -32.62 1.22 -6.61
C GLN A 209 -33.26 2.53 -6.15
N PRO A 210 -34.31 2.51 -5.30
CA PRO A 210 -34.74 3.69 -4.58
C PRO A 210 -33.71 4.02 -3.49
N LEU A 211 -33.28 5.28 -3.44
CA LEU A 211 -32.34 5.78 -2.44
C LEU A 211 -33.08 6.62 -1.40
N ALA A 212 -32.68 6.52 -0.14
CA ALA A 212 -33.07 7.46 0.92
C ALA A 212 -32.22 8.73 0.85
N GLY A 213 -32.65 9.83 1.47
CA GLY A 213 -31.78 11.00 1.66
C GLY A 213 -30.55 10.65 2.52
N GLY A 214 -29.40 11.19 2.17
CA GLY A 214 -28.12 10.89 2.80
C GLY A 214 -27.31 9.82 2.06
N GLU A 215 -26.41 9.15 2.81
CA GLU A 215 -25.56 8.09 2.28
C GLU A 215 -26.33 6.78 2.07
N ASN A 216 -26.14 6.17 0.90
CA ASN A 216 -26.74 4.89 0.54
C ASN A 216 -25.66 3.91 0.07
N ARG A 217 -25.74 2.66 0.53
CA ARG A 217 -24.92 1.56 0.06
C ARG A 217 -25.76 0.63 -0.80
N VAL A 218 -25.30 0.41 -2.02
CA VAL A 218 -25.98 -0.44 -3.01
C VAL A 218 -25.04 -1.52 -3.49
N GLU A 219 -25.53 -2.77 -3.51
CA GLU A 219 -24.73 -3.94 -3.91
C GLU A 219 -25.47 -4.75 -4.97
N TRP A 220 -24.76 -5.16 -6.02
CA TRP A 220 -25.32 -6.02 -7.07
C TRP A 220 -24.22 -6.87 -7.70
N SER A 221 -24.59 -7.79 -8.58
CA SER A 221 -23.64 -8.61 -9.32
C SER A 221 -23.90 -8.56 -10.81
N VAL A 222 -22.82 -8.54 -11.59
CA VAL A 222 -22.87 -8.62 -13.04
C VAL A 222 -22.28 -9.95 -13.50
N ARG A 223 -23.01 -10.69 -14.32
CA ARG A 223 -22.55 -11.91 -14.96
C ARG A 223 -22.00 -11.61 -16.33
N VAL A 224 -20.78 -12.05 -16.60
CA VAL A 224 -20.09 -11.91 -17.88
C VAL A 224 -19.90 -13.29 -18.50
N PRO A 225 -20.63 -13.62 -19.59
CA PRO A 225 -20.49 -14.91 -20.26
C PRO A 225 -19.18 -14.96 -21.06
N ARG A 226 -18.52 -16.12 -21.05
CA ARG A 226 -17.28 -16.40 -21.77
C ARG A 226 -16.23 -15.30 -21.64
N PRO A 227 -15.85 -14.93 -20.39
CA PRO A 227 -14.88 -13.87 -20.18
C PRO A 227 -13.48 -14.31 -20.66
N PRO A 228 -12.66 -13.42 -21.22
CA PRO A 228 -11.24 -13.69 -21.40
C PRO A 228 -10.60 -13.79 -20.01
N LEU A 229 -9.99 -14.96 -19.69
CA LEU A 229 -9.36 -15.16 -18.40
C LEU A 229 -8.00 -14.50 -18.34
N TRP A 230 -7.77 -13.73 -17.27
CA TRP A 230 -6.47 -13.18 -16.93
C TRP A 230 -5.60 -14.25 -16.25
N TRP A 231 -4.35 -14.38 -16.68
CA TRP A 231 -3.41 -15.36 -16.18
C TRP A 231 -2.12 -14.70 -15.66
N PRO A 232 -1.42 -15.31 -14.66
CA PRO A 232 -0.02 -15.00 -14.42
C PRO A 232 0.82 -15.23 -15.66
N ALA A 233 1.89 -14.45 -15.86
CA ALA A 233 2.70 -14.46 -17.08
C ALA A 233 3.20 -15.84 -17.54
N GLU A 234 3.47 -16.75 -16.60
CA GLU A 234 3.93 -18.12 -16.90
C GLU A 234 2.81 -19.08 -17.32
N LEU A 235 1.53 -18.70 -17.21
CA LEU A 235 0.39 -19.56 -17.50
C LEU A 235 -0.48 -19.09 -18.67
N GLY A 236 -0.35 -17.86 -19.12
CA GLY A 236 -1.14 -17.34 -20.24
C GLY A 236 -1.15 -15.82 -20.35
N ASP A 237 -2.11 -15.30 -21.10
CA ASP A 237 -2.25 -13.89 -21.41
C ASP A 237 -2.91 -13.08 -20.27
N GLN A 238 -2.76 -11.74 -20.30
CA GLN A 238 -3.28 -10.80 -19.33
C GLN A 238 -4.37 -9.90 -19.92
N PRO A 239 -5.50 -10.43 -20.39
CA PRO A 239 -6.57 -9.59 -20.92
C PRO A 239 -7.17 -8.73 -19.80
N LEU A 240 -7.15 -7.42 -20.04
CA LEU A 240 -7.75 -6.41 -19.19
C LEU A 240 -8.90 -5.73 -19.93
N CYS A 241 -9.96 -5.44 -19.22
CA CYS A 241 -11.20 -4.89 -19.77
C CYS A 241 -11.61 -3.64 -19.01
N GLU A 242 -12.12 -2.66 -19.71
CA GLU A 242 -12.74 -1.50 -19.09
C GLU A 242 -14.13 -1.84 -18.56
N LEU A 243 -14.39 -1.49 -17.31
CA LEU A 243 -15.71 -1.46 -16.70
C LEU A 243 -16.08 0.00 -16.45
N THR A 244 -17.21 0.42 -17.02
CA THR A 244 -17.80 1.73 -16.77
C THR A 244 -19.04 1.58 -15.90
N LEU A 245 -19.14 2.35 -14.83
CA LEU A 245 -20.34 2.49 -14.01
C LEU A 245 -20.88 3.91 -14.12
N ASP A 246 -22.10 4.06 -14.64
CA ASP A 246 -22.86 5.30 -14.57
C ASP A 246 -23.89 5.23 -13.44
N VAL A 247 -23.99 6.29 -12.67
CA VAL A 247 -25.07 6.56 -11.72
C VAL A 247 -26.02 7.54 -12.37
N ALA A 248 -27.23 7.11 -12.72
CA ALA A 248 -28.18 7.93 -13.45
C ALA A 248 -29.50 8.05 -12.69
N THR A 249 -30.14 9.19 -12.83
CA THR A 249 -31.53 9.39 -12.40
C THR A 249 -32.51 8.71 -13.40
N VAL A 250 -33.74 8.48 -13.01
CA VAL A 250 -34.70 7.73 -13.83
C VAL A 250 -35.08 8.45 -15.13
N ASP A 251 -34.95 9.77 -15.20
CA ASP A 251 -35.11 10.59 -16.40
C ASP A 251 -33.91 10.48 -17.35
N GLY A 252 -32.87 9.72 -16.98
CA GLY A 252 -31.74 9.43 -17.84
C GLY A 252 -30.54 10.38 -17.68
N LEU A 253 -30.61 11.37 -16.79
CA LEU A 253 -29.48 12.24 -16.49
C LEU A 253 -28.39 11.43 -15.78
N VAL A 254 -27.20 11.35 -16.38
CA VAL A 254 -26.04 10.77 -15.73
C VAL A 254 -25.51 11.73 -14.66
N SER A 255 -25.59 11.30 -13.42
CA SER A 255 -25.14 12.08 -12.26
C SER A 255 -23.65 11.93 -12.02
N ASP A 256 -23.13 10.71 -12.15
CA ASP A 256 -21.72 10.44 -11.92
C ASP A 256 -21.26 9.21 -12.73
N THR A 257 -19.97 9.13 -13.04
CA THR A 257 -19.38 8.01 -13.79
C THR A 257 -18.04 7.61 -13.15
N ALA A 258 -17.84 6.31 -13.04
CA ALA A 258 -16.54 5.75 -12.64
C ALA A 258 -16.08 4.68 -13.64
N ILE A 259 -14.78 4.64 -13.89
CA ILE A 259 -14.13 3.68 -14.77
C ILE A 259 -13.15 2.85 -13.95
N ARG A 260 -13.12 1.54 -14.20
CA ARG A 260 -12.13 0.61 -13.61
C ARG A 260 -11.63 -0.35 -14.68
N THR A 261 -10.34 -0.62 -14.67
CA THR A 261 -9.76 -1.72 -15.45
C THR A 261 -9.87 -3.00 -14.65
N VAL A 262 -10.47 -4.04 -15.22
CA VAL A 262 -10.72 -5.32 -14.55
C VAL A 262 -10.14 -6.49 -15.34
N GLY A 263 -9.71 -7.54 -14.62
CA GLY A 263 -9.34 -8.83 -15.21
C GLY A 263 -10.15 -9.95 -14.57
N PHE A 264 -10.49 -10.97 -15.33
CA PHE A 264 -11.32 -12.09 -14.87
C PHE A 264 -10.45 -13.29 -14.51
N ARG A 265 -10.42 -13.63 -13.25
CA ARG A 265 -9.70 -14.80 -12.73
C ARG A 265 -10.34 -15.33 -11.47
N SER A 266 -10.04 -16.58 -11.11
CA SER A 266 -10.32 -17.15 -9.79
C SER A 266 -9.01 -17.50 -9.08
N VAL A 267 -8.94 -17.21 -7.77
CA VAL A 267 -7.80 -17.56 -6.92
C VAL A 267 -8.29 -18.46 -5.79
N ARG A 268 -7.54 -19.52 -5.52
CA ARG A 268 -7.80 -20.41 -4.37
C ARG A 268 -6.49 -20.81 -3.72
N MET A 269 -6.52 -20.86 -2.40
CA MET A 269 -5.45 -21.44 -1.59
C MET A 269 -6.05 -22.50 -0.67
N ARG A 270 -5.47 -23.70 -0.71
CA ARG A 270 -5.78 -24.78 0.22
C ARG A 270 -4.48 -25.43 0.68
N ASP A 271 -4.27 -25.50 1.98
CA ASP A 271 -3.03 -26.04 2.57
C ASP A 271 -1.76 -25.34 2.00
N HIS A 272 -1.81 -24.04 1.80
CA HIS A 272 -0.79 -23.22 1.12
C HIS A 272 -0.47 -23.64 -0.34
N ILE A 273 -1.28 -24.48 -0.94
CA ILE A 273 -1.21 -24.77 -2.38
C ILE A 273 -2.08 -23.76 -3.11
N TRP A 274 -1.45 -22.98 -3.95
CA TRP A 274 -2.09 -21.92 -4.71
C TRP A 274 -2.60 -22.40 -6.06
N ARG A 275 -3.76 -21.89 -6.46
CA ARG A 275 -4.34 -22.12 -7.78
C ARG A 275 -4.89 -20.83 -8.36
N VAL A 276 -4.56 -20.56 -9.61
CA VAL A 276 -5.16 -19.48 -10.41
C VAL A 276 -5.90 -20.14 -11.57
N ASN A 277 -7.18 -19.83 -11.74
CA ASN A 277 -8.08 -20.45 -12.74
C ASN A 277 -8.06 -21.98 -12.74
N GLY A 278 -7.80 -22.59 -11.57
CA GLY A 278 -7.69 -24.04 -11.44
C GLY A 278 -6.28 -24.60 -11.56
N GLU A 279 -5.36 -23.90 -12.23
CA GLU A 279 -3.98 -24.34 -12.39
C GLU A 279 -3.16 -24.12 -11.12
N ARG A 280 -2.35 -25.12 -10.78
CA ARG A 280 -1.52 -25.13 -9.57
C ARG A 280 -0.26 -24.32 -9.79
N LEU A 281 0.04 -23.44 -8.85
CA LEU A 281 1.19 -22.53 -8.91
C LEU A 281 2.04 -22.68 -7.64
N PHE A 282 3.37 -22.62 -7.81
CA PHE A 282 4.31 -22.45 -6.73
C PHE A 282 4.77 -20.98 -6.73
N LEU A 283 4.48 -20.26 -5.65
CA LEU A 283 4.79 -18.85 -5.58
C LEU A 283 6.29 -18.65 -5.28
N ARG A 284 6.92 -17.85 -6.12
CA ARG A 284 8.33 -17.43 -6.00
C ARG A 284 8.33 -15.92 -5.95
N GLY A 285 8.55 -15.36 -4.78
CA GLY A 285 8.41 -13.94 -4.59
C GLY A 285 9.63 -13.27 -3.98
N ALA A 286 9.55 -11.94 -3.98
CA ALA A 286 10.41 -11.05 -3.21
C ALA A 286 9.55 -9.97 -2.54
N ILE A 287 10.05 -9.46 -1.42
CA ILE A 287 9.48 -8.30 -0.75
C ILE A 287 9.89 -7.05 -1.50
N VAL A 288 8.91 -6.17 -1.74
CA VAL A 288 9.15 -4.83 -2.28
C VAL A 288 8.77 -3.82 -1.19
N PRO A 289 9.74 -3.03 -0.71
CA PRO A 289 9.48 -1.84 0.09
C PRO A 289 8.82 -0.76 -0.78
N PRO A 290 8.46 0.41 -0.25
CA PRO A 290 8.11 1.55 -1.10
C PRO A 290 9.14 1.75 -2.21
N LEU A 291 8.68 1.79 -3.48
CA LEU A 291 9.55 1.76 -4.67
C LEU A 291 10.43 3.00 -4.84
N ALA A 292 10.11 4.06 -4.13
CA ALA A 292 10.89 5.29 -4.06
C ALA A 292 10.91 5.77 -2.61
N ARG A 293 11.85 6.64 -2.26
CA ARG A 293 11.94 7.24 -0.93
C ARG A 293 10.61 7.89 -0.52
N GLY A 294 9.92 8.52 -1.48
CA GLY A 294 8.55 8.99 -1.33
C GLY A 294 7.63 8.32 -2.33
N LEU A 295 6.42 7.94 -1.92
CA LEU A 295 5.43 7.30 -2.81
C LEU A 295 5.00 8.21 -3.96
N ALA A 296 5.09 9.54 -3.80
CA ALA A 296 4.80 10.52 -4.85
C ALA A 296 5.77 10.40 -6.04
N ALA A 297 7.01 9.97 -5.81
CA ALA A 297 8.03 9.82 -6.83
C ALA A 297 7.92 8.52 -7.65
N VAL A 298 7.00 7.62 -7.31
CA VAL A 298 6.79 6.35 -8.03
C VAL A 298 6.18 6.61 -9.40
N THR A 299 6.94 6.34 -10.45
CA THR A 299 6.49 6.47 -11.84
C THR A 299 6.07 5.13 -12.44
N THR A 300 5.22 5.17 -13.47
CA THR A 300 4.83 3.96 -14.23
C THR A 300 6.06 3.23 -14.79
N LYS A 301 7.01 3.97 -15.38
CA LYS A 301 8.24 3.39 -15.93
C LYS A 301 9.12 2.73 -14.87
N GLY A 302 9.21 3.36 -13.67
CA GLY A 302 9.95 2.81 -12.53
C GLY A 302 9.33 1.50 -12.05
N ALA A 303 8.01 1.49 -11.84
CA ALA A 303 7.27 0.30 -11.42
C ALA A 303 7.39 -0.85 -12.44
N GLU A 304 7.27 -0.55 -13.74
CA GLU A 304 7.46 -1.55 -14.80
C GLU A 304 8.88 -2.13 -14.80
N ALA A 305 9.90 -1.30 -14.63
CA ALA A 305 11.29 -1.74 -14.59
C ALA A 305 11.57 -2.66 -13.37
N ASP A 306 10.99 -2.36 -12.21
CA ASP A 306 11.13 -3.19 -11.01
C ASP A 306 10.45 -4.56 -11.18
N LEU A 307 9.26 -4.58 -11.76
CA LEU A 307 8.56 -5.84 -12.05
C LEU A 307 9.27 -6.65 -13.13
N GLN A 308 9.88 -6.01 -14.13
CA GLN A 308 10.70 -6.69 -15.14
C GLN A 308 11.95 -7.32 -14.52
N ARG A 309 12.64 -6.63 -13.59
CA ARG A 309 13.77 -7.21 -12.84
C ARG A 309 13.33 -8.44 -12.03
N ALA A 310 12.18 -8.35 -11.35
CA ALA A 310 11.61 -9.48 -10.62
C ALA A 310 11.31 -10.67 -11.56
N ALA A 311 10.68 -10.42 -12.69
CA ALA A 311 10.39 -11.44 -13.71
C ALA A 311 11.67 -12.06 -14.31
N ALA A 312 12.68 -11.25 -14.61
CA ALA A 312 13.99 -11.71 -15.09
C ALA A 312 14.72 -12.61 -14.07
N ALA A 313 14.51 -12.37 -12.78
CA ALA A 313 14.99 -13.25 -11.69
C ALA A 313 14.17 -14.55 -11.54
N GLY A 314 13.17 -14.79 -12.40
CA GLY A 314 12.29 -15.97 -12.34
C GLY A 314 11.25 -15.92 -11.25
N LEU A 315 10.95 -14.73 -10.71
CA LEU A 315 9.88 -14.52 -9.72
C LEU A 315 8.53 -14.38 -10.42
N ASN A 316 7.47 -14.82 -9.74
CA ASN A 316 6.08 -14.68 -10.21
C ASN A 316 5.19 -13.98 -9.17
N LEU A 317 5.77 -13.54 -8.05
CA LEU A 317 5.09 -12.85 -6.97
C LEU A 317 5.93 -11.68 -6.48
N VAL A 318 5.27 -10.59 -6.17
CA VAL A 318 5.84 -9.47 -5.42
C VAL A 318 4.98 -9.24 -4.17
N ARG A 319 5.61 -9.18 -3.00
CA ARG A 319 4.95 -8.82 -1.76
C ARG A 319 5.13 -7.34 -1.47
N VAL A 320 4.03 -6.60 -1.48
CA VAL A 320 3.95 -5.20 -1.08
C VAL A 320 3.81 -5.18 0.44
N ALA A 321 4.97 -5.16 1.13
CA ALA A 321 5.02 -5.41 2.56
C ALA A 321 4.71 -4.16 3.38
N GLY A 322 3.66 -4.23 4.20
CA GLY A 322 3.29 -3.22 5.19
C GLY A 322 2.96 -1.84 4.62
N HIS A 323 2.62 -1.72 3.35
CA HIS A 323 2.18 -0.45 2.74
C HIS A 323 1.20 -0.65 1.58
N VAL A 324 0.50 0.42 1.20
CA VAL A 324 -0.23 0.56 -0.06
C VAL A 324 0.60 1.47 -0.97
N SER A 325 1.00 0.96 -2.13
CA SER A 325 1.86 1.65 -3.09
C SER A 325 1.09 2.62 -3.98
N ALA A 326 1.81 3.33 -4.85
CA ALA A 326 1.21 4.14 -5.90
C ALA A 326 0.45 3.27 -6.93
N PRO A 327 -0.62 3.80 -7.58
CA PRO A 327 -1.42 3.07 -8.58
C PRO A 327 -0.60 2.41 -9.69
N ALA A 328 0.49 3.07 -10.11
CA ALA A 328 1.39 2.60 -11.15
C ALA A 328 1.91 1.17 -10.94
N LEU A 329 2.17 0.76 -9.69
CA LEU A 329 2.62 -0.60 -9.37
C LEU A 329 1.55 -1.65 -9.69
N TYR A 330 0.32 -1.40 -9.28
CA TYR A 330 -0.81 -2.35 -9.47
C TYR A 330 -1.17 -2.50 -10.94
N GLU A 331 -1.23 -1.38 -11.66
CA GLU A 331 -1.49 -1.37 -13.11
C GLU A 331 -0.38 -2.07 -13.89
N ALA A 332 0.89 -1.83 -13.54
CA ALA A 332 2.02 -2.50 -14.16
C ALA A 332 2.00 -4.01 -13.88
N ALA A 333 1.65 -4.43 -12.65
CA ALA A 333 1.53 -5.83 -12.28
C ALA A 333 0.39 -6.54 -13.03
N ASP A 334 -0.75 -5.87 -13.21
CA ASP A 334 -1.88 -6.39 -13.99
C ASP A 334 -1.48 -6.64 -15.45
N ARG A 335 -0.75 -5.69 -16.07
CA ARG A 335 -0.25 -5.81 -17.45
C ARG A 335 0.85 -6.86 -17.60
N ALA A 336 1.72 -6.96 -16.60
CA ALA A 336 2.86 -7.89 -16.63
C ALA A 336 2.51 -9.33 -16.24
N GLY A 337 1.30 -9.59 -15.71
CA GLY A 337 0.96 -10.90 -15.17
C GLY A 337 1.75 -11.25 -13.90
N MET A 338 2.30 -10.26 -13.20
CA MET A 338 3.00 -10.43 -11.93
C MET A 338 1.98 -10.49 -10.80
N LEU A 339 2.04 -11.54 -9.98
CA LEU A 339 1.15 -11.67 -8.83
C LEU A 339 1.57 -10.72 -7.71
N LEU A 340 0.59 -10.21 -6.98
CA LEU A 340 0.82 -9.34 -5.83
C LEU A 340 0.24 -9.98 -4.55
N TRP A 341 1.05 -9.95 -3.50
CA TRP A 341 0.64 -10.14 -2.11
C TRP A 341 0.57 -8.75 -1.47
N GLN A 342 -0.63 -8.32 -1.09
CA GLN A 342 -0.86 -6.99 -0.55
C GLN A 342 -1.04 -7.03 0.96
N ASP A 343 -0.15 -6.35 1.68
CA ASP A 343 -0.30 -6.14 3.13
C ASP A 343 -1.11 -4.86 3.41
N MET A 344 -1.81 -4.86 4.54
CA MET A 344 -2.26 -3.60 5.16
C MET A 344 -1.03 -2.79 5.64
N PRO A 345 -1.14 -1.46 5.73
CA PRO A 345 -0.07 -0.62 6.28
C PRO A 345 0.01 -0.75 7.81
N LEU A 346 0.22 -1.98 8.26
CA LEU A 346 0.41 -2.36 9.65
C LEU A 346 1.74 -3.10 9.80
N ARG A 347 2.68 -2.53 10.56
CA ARG A 347 3.99 -3.11 10.84
C ARG A 347 4.37 -2.92 12.31
N GLY A 348 4.72 -4.00 13.00
CA GLY A 348 5.04 -3.95 14.44
C GLY A 348 3.83 -3.73 15.35
N GLY A 349 3.99 -3.04 16.46
CA GLY A 349 2.94 -2.85 17.47
C GLY A 349 2.16 -1.55 17.32
N TYR A 350 0.87 -1.59 17.63
CA TYR A 350 -0.05 -0.44 17.57
C TYR A 350 -0.81 -0.24 18.87
N HIS A 351 -1.25 1.00 19.14
CA HIS A 351 -2.13 1.33 20.24
C HIS A 351 -3.55 0.78 19.99
N ARG A 352 -4.33 0.61 21.06
CA ARG A 352 -5.68 -0.01 20.98
C ARG A 352 -6.70 0.83 20.21
N ASP A 353 -6.50 2.13 20.17
CA ASP A 353 -7.41 3.10 19.53
C ASP A 353 -7.51 2.90 18.02
N VAL A 354 -6.46 2.36 17.36
CA VAL A 354 -6.44 2.14 15.90
C VAL A 354 -7.44 1.09 15.41
N ARG A 355 -8.10 0.35 16.30
CA ARG A 355 -8.95 -0.78 15.90
C ARG A 355 -10.05 -0.40 14.90
N GLY A 356 -10.76 0.69 15.19
CA GLY A 356 -11.84 1.17 14.32
C GLY A 356 -11.32 1.64 12.96
N GLN A 357 -10.28 2.44 13.00
CA GLN A 357 -9.57 2.96 11.86
C GLN A 357 -8.99 1.84 10.97
N ALA A 358 -8.31 0.85 11.56
CA ALA A 358 -7.75 -0.27 10.82
C ALA A 358 -8.84 -1.10 10.10
N ALA A 359 -9.99 -1.32 10.74
CA ALA A 359 -11.11 -2.00 10.10
C ALA A 359 -11.75 -1.18 8.98
N ARG A 360 -11.78 0.16 9.10
CA ARG A 360 -12.26 1.06 8.05
C ARG A 360 -11.29 1.05 6.87
N GLN A 361 -10.01 1.34 7.10
CA GLN A 361 -8.99 1.40 6.06
C GLN A 361 -8.78 0.04 5.36
N ALA A 362 -8.99 -1.09 6.04
CA ALA A 362 -8.97 -2.40 5.40
C ALA A 362 -10.07 -2.55 4.33
N ARG A 363 -11.27 -2.00 4.57
CA ARG A 363 -12.35 -2.00 3.57
C ARG A 363 -12.07 -1.02 2.44
N GLU A 364 -11.55 0.15 2.77
CA GLU A 364 -11.16 1.19 1.81
C GLU A 364 -10.03 0.70 0.89
N MET A 365 -9.07 -0.06 1.42
CA MET A 365 -8.03 -0.71 0.61
C MET A 365 -8.64 -1.69 -0.42
N VAL A 366 -9.65 -2.47 -0.03
CA VAL A 366 -10.35 -3.35 -0.98
C VAL A 366 -11.23 -2.55 -1.96
N ASP A 367 -11.84 -1.45 -1.53
CA ASP A 367 -12.58 -0.55 -2.43
C ASP A 367 -11.64 0.03 -3.51
N LEU A 368 -10.43 0.40 -3.10
CA LEU A 368 -9.41 0.97 -3.98
C LEU A 368 -8.79 -0.08 -4.92
N LEU A 369 -8.44 -1.25 -4.41
CA LEU A 369 -7.57 -2.22 -5.08
C LEU A 369 -8.28 -3.51 -5.52
N GLY A 370 -9.51 -3.76 -5.11
CA GLY A 370 -10.22 -5.02 -5.34
C GLY A 370 -10.40 -5.42 -6.80
N HIS A 371 -10.35 -4.44 -7.71
CA HIS A 371 -10.48 -4.67 -9.16
C HIS A 371 -9.21 -5.19 -9.84
N HIS A 372 -8.03 -5.08 -9.22
CA HIS A 372 -6.77 -5.55 -9.78
C HIS A 372 -6.68 -7.09 -9.78
N PRO A 373 -6.57 -7.75 -10.94
CA PRO A 373 -6.47 -9.20 -11.00
C PRO A 373 -5.13 -9.73 -10.49
N SER A 374 -4.07 -8.95 -10.52
CA SER A 374 -2.74 -9.30 -10.02
C SER A 374 -2.71 -9.57 -8.52
N ILE A 375 -3.55 -8.91 -7.72
CA ILE A 375 -3.62 -9.15 -6.28
C ILE A 375 -4.27 -10.51 -6.03
N VAL A 376 -3.54 -11.43 -5.40
CA VAL A 376 -3.99 -12.81 -5.15
C VAL A 376 -4.18 -13.12 -3.67
N VAL A 377 -3.66 -12.29 -2.77
CA VAL A 377 -3.79 -12.47 -1.33
C VAL A 377 -3.76 -11.13 -0.62
N TRP A 378 -4.59 -11.02 0.41
CA TRP A 378 -4.57 -9.92 1.39
C TRP A 378 -3.88 -10.37 2.66
N CYS A 379 -3.03 -9.53 3.23
CA CYS A 379 -2.41 -9.75 4.53
C CYS A 379 -2.76 -8.60 5.48
N GLY A 380 -3.15 -8.96 6.69
CA GLY A 380 -3.62 -7.97 7.66
C GLY A 380 -2.50 -7.24 8.40
N HIS A 381 -1.31 -7.84 8.56
CA HIS A 381 -0.26 -7.25 9.39
C HIS A 381 1.12 -7.82 9.03
N ASP A 382 2.10 -6.96 8.86
CA ASP A 382 3.50 -7.37 8.67
C ASP A 382 4.24 -7.40 10.01
N GLY A 383 4.62 -8.61 10.46
CA GLY A 383 5.41 -8.79 11.66
C GLY A 383 4.83 -8.10 12.91
N PRO A 384 3.68 -8.55 13.46
CA PRO A 384 3.03 -7.91 14.62
C PRO A 384 3.87 -7.92 15.90
N ASP A 385 4.89 -8.77 15.93
CA ASP A 385 5.86 -8.86 17.02
C ASP A 385 7.24 -8.39 16.52
N PRO A 386 8.03 -7.72 17.35
CA PRO A 386 9.37 -7.27 16.95
C PRO A 386 10.28 -8.46 16.59
N VAL A 387 11.12 -8.27 15.59
CA VAL A 387 12.11 -9.27 15.17
C VAL A 387 13.15 -9.44 16.28
N ASP A 388 13.27 -10.66 16.81
CA ASP A 388 14.37 -11.03 17.72
C ASP A 388 15.64 -11.33 16.91
N ARG A 389 16.49 -10.32 16.75
CA ARG A 389 17.76 -10.42 15.99
C ARG A 389 18.78 -11.39 16.61
N THR A 390 18.55 -11.87 17.84
CA THR A 390 19.43 -12.87 18.47
C THR A 390 19.14 -14.29 17.98
N ARG A 391 18.05 -14.48 17.20
CA ARG A 391 17.57 -15.80 16.78
C ARG A 391 17.29 -15.88 15.30
N ALA A 392 17.64 -17.02 14.72
CA ALA A 392 17.32 -17.33 13.33
C ALA A 392 15.83 -17.65 13.10
N ALA A 393 15.14 -18.10 14.14
CA ALA A 393 13.71 -18.39 14.11
C ALA A 393 13.04 -18.03 15.44
N PRO A 394 11.78 -17.60 15.43
CA PRO A 394 11.04 -17.28 16.64
C PRO A 394 10.87 -18.49 17.57
N ARG A 395 10.80 -18.27 18.89
CA ARG A 395 10.45 -19.35 19.83
C ARG A 395 8.94 -19.64 19.79
N LEU A 396 8.59 -20.93 19.71
CA LEU A 396 7.20 -21.38 19.74
C LEU A 396 6.45 -20.86 20.98
N LEU A 397 7.08 -20.87 22.15
CA LEU A 397 6.45 -20.45 23.41
C LEU A 397 6.17 -18.94 23.46
N ASP A 398 7.08 -18.12 22.93
CA ASP A 398 6.90 -16.67 22.93
C ASP A 398 5.77 -16.28 21.95
N GLN A 399 5.64 -17.02 20.86
CA GLN A 399 4.57 -16.81 19.87
C GLN A 399 3.20 -17.32 20.31
N GLN A 400 3.12 -18.17 21.33
CA GLN A 400 1.84 -18.61 21.90
C GLN A 400 1.23 -17.56 22.85
N LYS A 401 1.99 -16.56 23.29
CA LYS A 401 1.48 -15.49 24.15
C LYS A 401 0.47 -14.62 23.37
N PRO A 402 -0.77 -14.50 23.85
CA PRO A 402 -1.73 -13.61 23.21
C PRO A 402 -1.30 -12.16 23.42
N THR A 403 -1.10 -11.41 22.33
CA THR A 403 -0.94 -9.96 22.37
C THR A 403 -2.18 -9.29 21.79
N TRP A 404 -2.40 -8.02 22.14
CA TRP A 404 -3.55 -7.27 21.61
C TRP A 404 -3.48 -7.21 20.06
N ASN A 405 -2.30 -6.94 19.49
CA ASN A 405 -2.12 -6.86 18.06
C ASN A 405 -2.51 -8.17 17.37
N ARG A 406 -1.95 -9.31 17.78
CA ARG A 406 -2.20 -10.63 17.16
C ARG A 406 -3.61 -11.18 17.41
N THR A 407 -4.19 -10.93 18.57
CA THR A 407 -5.46 -11.56 18.96
C THR A 407 -6.69 -10.71 18.69
N VAL A 408 -6.59 -9.39 18.76
CA VAL A 408 -7.72 -8.47 18.59
C VAL A 408 -7.60 -7.69 17.28
N LEU A 409 -6.48 -6.98 17.06
CA LEU A 409 -6.29 -6.15 15.88
C LEU A 409 -6.32 -7.01 14.61
N ASP A 410 -5.46 -8.02 14.53
CA ASP A 410 -5.34 -8.89 13.35
C ASP A 410 -6.64 -9.60 13.01
N ARG A 411 -7.39 -10.09 14.02
CA ARG A 411 -8.72 -10.66 13.77
C ARG A 411 -9.72 -9.63 13.23
N THR A 412 -9.63 -8.40 13.72
CA THR A 412 -10.52 -7.32 13.27
C THR A 412 -10.24 -6.98 11.81
N VAL A 413 -8.97 -6.80 11.47
CA VAL A 413 -8.53 -6.50 10.09
C VAL A 413 -8.84 -7.66 9.16
N ARG A 414 -8.47 -8.90 9.53
CA ARG A 414 -8.80 -10.09 8.74
C ARG A 414 -10.30 -10.18 8.43
N ARG A 415 -11.15 -10.00 9.45
CA ARG A 415 -12.61 -10.04 9.24
C ARG A 415 -13.09 -8.94 8.30
N ALA A 416 -12.51 -7.74 8.39
CA ALA A 416 -12.85 -6.64 7.50
C ALA A 416 -12.46 -6.95 6.04
N LEU A 417 -11.28 -7.53 5.82
CA LEU A 417 -10.81 -7.97 4.51
C LEU A 417 -11.65 -9.13 3.94
N ASP A 418 -11.88 -10.20 4.74
CA ASP A 418 -12.71 -11.36 4.34
C ASP A 418 -14.13 -10.94 3.94
N GLN A 419 -14.74 -9.99 4.66
CA GLN A 419 -16.07 -9.46 4.34
C GLN A 419 -16.06 -8.56 3.11
N ALA A 420 -14.98 -7.82 2.91
CA ALA A 420 -14.85 -6.90 1.78
C ALA A 420 -14.55 -7.65 0.48
N ASP A 421 -13.73 -8.69 0.53
CA ASP A 421 -13.37 -9.52 -0.62
C ASP A 421 -13.30 -11.01 -0.26
N PRO A 422 -14.40 -11.76 -0.39
CA PRO A 422 -14.42 -13.19 -0.12
C PRO A 422 -13.77 -14.04 -1.22
N SER A 423 -13.28 -13.42 -2.29
CA SER A 423 -12.74 -14.13 -3.46
C SER A 423 -11.25 -14.47 -3.34
N ARG A 424 -10.54 -13.78 -2.45
CA ARG A 424 -9.11 -13.96 -2.22
C ARG A 424 -8.83 -14.53 -0.84
N PRO A 425 -7.80 -15.36 -0.67
CA PRO A 425 -7.31 -15.73 0.65
C PRO A 425 -6.90 -14.50 1.46
N VAL A 426 -7.19 -14.53 2.77
CA VAL A 426 -6.74 -13.51 3.72
C VAL A 426 -5.84 -14.15 4.75
N VAL A 427 -4.61 -13.64 4.89
CA VAL A 427 -3.64 -13.98 5.92
C VAL A 427 -3.76 -12.96 7.06
N SER A 428 -3.92 -13.41 8.30
CA SER A 428 -4.09 -12.50 9.43
C SER A 428 -2.86 -11.63 9.66
N HIS A 429 -1.69 -12.25 9.57
CA HIS A 429 -0.38 -11.62 9.75
C HIS A 429 0.71 -12.46 9.11
N SER A 430 1.84 -11.85 8.79
CA SER A 430 3.07 -12.50 8.36
C SER A 430 4.09 -12.54 9.51
N GLY A 431 5.10 -13.40 9.39
CA GLY A 431 6.21 -13.46 10.33
C GLY A 431 5.96 -14.19 11.64
N VAL A 432 4.86 -14.91 11.75
CA VAL A 432 4.46 -15.62 12.96
C VAL A 432 4.34 -17.11 12.70
N LEU A 433 4.92 -17.94 13.56
CA LEU A 433 4.75 -19.39 13.50
C LEU A 433 3.29 -19.79 13.82
N PRO A 434 2.86 -20.99 13.36
CA PRO A 434 1.50 -21.44 13.59
C PRO A 434 1.15 -21.50 15.07
N ASN A 435 0.01 -20.93 15.45
CA ASN A 435 -0.54 -21.04 16.80
C ASN A 435 -1.33 -22.35 16.96
N LEU A 436 -1.15 -23.00 18.10
CA LEU A 436 -2.01 -24.11 18.50
C LEU A 436 -3.37 -23.57 18.97
N PRO A 437 -4.53 -24.19 18.59
CA PRO A 437 -4.67 -25.37 17.73
C PRO A 437 -4.79 -25.05 16.23
N ARG A 438 -4.82 -23.78 15.84
CA ARG A 438 -4.95 -23.35 14.43
C ARG A 438 -3.59 -23.27 13.77
N LEU A 439 -3.19 -24.36 13.16
CA LEU A 439 -1.89 -24.49 12.51
C LEU A 439 -1.90 -24.09 11.01
N ASP A 440 -3.02 -23.56 10.54
CA ASP A 440 -3.26 -23.35 9.10
C ASP A 440 -2.74 -22.03 8.55
N ASP A 441 -2.46 -21.06 9.42
CA ASP A 441 -2.01 -19.72 9.04
C ASP A 441 -0.47 -19.55 9.12
N ALA A 442 0.29 -20.63 8.87
CA ALA A 442 1.75 -20.60 8.95
C ALA A 442 2.38 -19.80 7.81
N ASN A 443 2.84 -18.62 8.15
CA ASN A 443 3.53 -17.69 7.29
C ASN A 443 4.73 -17.14 8.08
N SER A 444 5.91 -17.68 7.80
CA SER A 444 7.08 -17.54 8.68
C SER A 444 8.10 -16.55 8.12
N HIS A 445 8.80 -15.87 9.02
CA HIS A 445 10.06 -15.20 8.73
C HIS A 445 11.21 -16.08 9.23
N LEU A 446 12.18 -16.42 8.38
CA LEU A 446 13.29 -17.32 8.71
C LEU A 446 14.63 -16.68 8.32
N TRP A 447 15.45 -16.39 9.33
CA TRP A 447 16.66 -15.59 9.19
C TRP A 447 17.95 -16.39 9.42
N PHE A 448 17.95 -17.70 9.10
CA PHE A 448 19.13 -18.56 9.24
C PHE A 448 20.28 -18.05 8.37
N GLY A 449 21.42 -17.81 9.01
CA GLY A 449 22.60 -17.28 8.33
C GLY A 449 22.65 -15.76 8.21
N TRP A 450 21.64 -15.04 8.69
CA TRP A 450 21.65 -13.58 8.76
C TRP A 450 21.72 -13.06 10.19
N TYR A 451 20.61 -12.96 10.93
CA TYR A 451 20.67 -12.47 12.32
C TYR A 451 21.40 -13.45 13.24
N SER A 452 21.10 -14.72 13.15
CA SER A 452 21.74 -15.77 13.94
C SER A 452 21.66 -17.14 13.26
N GLY A 453 22.30 -18.15 13.86
CA GLY A 453 22.36 -19.52 13.33
C GLY A 453 23.23 -19.66 12.08
N ARG A 454 23.41 -20.90 11.66
CA ARG A 454 24.15 -21.22 10.44
C ARG A 454 23.16 -21.44 9.29
N ARG A 455 23.56 -21.09 8.07
CA ARG A 455 22.76 -21.34 6.86
C ARG A 455 22.38 -22.81 6.66
N ALA A 456 23.25 -23.73 7.08
CA ALA A 456 23.01 -25.17 6.99
C ALA A 456 21.92 -25.67 7.96
N ASP A 457 21.59 -24.92 9.00
CA ASP A 457 20.62 -25.36 10.02
C ASP A 457 19.17 -25.26 9.53
N LEU A 458 18.91 -24.48 8.46
CA LEU A 458 17.57 -24.29 7.90
C LEU A 458 16.91 -25.61 7.49
N ALA A 459 17.63 -26.47 6.77
CA ALA A 459 17.08 -27.75 6.30
C ALA A 459 16.66 -28.63 7.48
N THR A 460 17.52 -28.76 8.49
CA THR A 460 17.23 -29.51 9.73
C THR A 460 16.05 -28.90 10.49
N TYR A 461 15.94 -27.57 10.54
CA TYR A 461 14.81 -26.89 11.17
C TYR A 461 13.49 -27.21 10.44
N LEU A 462 13.47 -27.11 9.10
CA LEU A 462 12.30 -27.40 8.30
C LEU A 462 11.87 -28.88 8.34
N ASP A 463 12.80 -29.81 8.53
CA ASP A 463 12.50 -31.22 8.72
C ASP A 463 11.83 -31.50 10.07
N ARG A 464 12.24 -30.77 11.13
CA ARG A 464 11.63 -30.86 12.45
C ARG A 464 10.34 -30.07 12.59
N MET A 465 10.21 -28.99 11.83
CA MET A 465 9.09 -28.05 11.85
C MET A 465 8.52 -27.80 10.44
N PRO A 466 7.97 -28.83 9.75
CA PRO A 466 7.54 -28.72 8.35
C PRO A 466 6.52 -27.61 8.11
N ARG A 467 5.71 -27.30 9.13
CA ARG A 467 4.65 -26.27 9.02
C ARG A 467 5.23 -24.86 8.93
N ALA A 468 6.39 -24.59 9.52
CA ALA A 468 7.08 -23.31 9.37
C ALA A 468 7.54 -23.06 7.91
N GLY A 469 7.69 -24.12 7.12
CA GLY A 469 8.05 -24.04 5.70
C GLY A 469 6.86 -24.01 4.73
N ARG A 470 5.59 -23.92 5.20
CA ARG A 470 4.43 -23.89 4.30
C ARG A 470 4.45 -22.67 3.38
N PHE A 471 4.74 -21.52 3.95
CA PHE A 471 5.07 -20.30 3.22
C PHE A 471 6.09 -19.49 4.04
N VAL A 472 7.21 -19.15 3.43
CA VAL A 472 8.23 -18.29 4.07
C VAL A 472 8.13 -16.93 3.41
N SER A 473 7.61 -15.96 4.14
CA SER A 473 7.27 -14.63 3.61
C SER A 473 8.35 -13.57 3.83
N ALA A 474 9.43 -13.93 4.53
CA ALA A 474 10.65 -13.12 4.60
C ALA A 474 11.86 -13.99 4.97
N PHE A 475 12.94 -13.82 4.24
CA PHE A 475 14.23 -14.48 4.47
C PHE A 475 15.33 -13.76 3.68
N GLY A 476 16.57 -14.22 3.79
CA GLY A 476 17.71 -13.66 3.07
C GLY A 476 18.67 -12.89 3.98
N SER A 477 19.41 -11.99 3.39
CA SER A 477 20.35 -11.08 4.05
C SER A 477 20.49 -9.78 3.27
N GLN A 478 20.94 -8.74 3.92
CA GLN A 478 21.35 -7.52 3.23
C GLN A 478 22.75 -7.69 2.60
N SER A 479 23.03 -6.86 1.62
CA SER A 479 24.36 -6.69 1.01
C SER A 479 24.51 -5.26 0.51
N VAL A 480 25.73 -4.84 0.23
CA VAL A 480 26.00 -3.56 -0.42
C VAL A 480 25.99 -3.77 -1.94
N PRO A 481 25.03 -3.17 -2.69
CA PRO A 481 24.98 -3.28 -4.14
C PRO A 481 26.25 -2.77 -4.83
N GLU A 482 26.53 -3.25 -6.02
CA GLU A 482 27.71 -2.85 -6.80
C GLU A 482 27.69 -1.36 -7.16
N GLU A 483 26.51 -0.86 -7.51
CA GLU A 483 26.26 0.53 -7.87
C GLU A 483 25.75 1.35 -6.67
N SER A 484 26.05 0.90 -5.43
CA SER A 484 25.62 1.65 -4.23
C SER A 484 26.33 3.00 -4.17
N PRO A 485 25.59 4.10 -4.03
CA PRO A 485 26.22 5.42 -3.82
C PRO A 485 27.13 5.46 -2.58
N ALA A 486 26.92 4.60 -1.58
CA ALA A 486 27.77 4.49 -0.41
C ALA A 486 29.27 4.21 -0.73
N LEU A 487 29.53 3.61 -1.92
CA LEU A 487 30.90 3.36 -2.42
C LEU A 487 31.55 4.61 -3.05
N SER A 488 30.79 5.69 -3.27
CA SER A 488 31.28 6.90 -3.96
C SER A 488 31.00 8.21 -3.23
N ASP A 489 30.15 8.22 -2.22
CA ASP A 489 29.74 9.44 -1.50
C ASP A 489 30.49 9.69 -0.17
N GLY A 490 31.53 8.90 0.09
CA GLY A 490 32.33 8.97 1.31
C GLY A 490 31.78 8.20 2.50
N THR A 491 30.67 7.48 2.38
CA THR A 491 30.14 6.60 3.44
C THR A 491 31.04 5.39 3.65
N LEU A 492 31.59 4.86 2.57
CA LEU A 492 32.58 3.78 2.53
C LEU A 492 33.85 4.32 1.85
N ASP A 493 34.54 5.23 2.54
CA ASP A 493 35.71 5.93 1.99
C ASP A 493 36.96 5.04 2.04
N PRO A 494 37.61 4.79 0.88
CA PRO A 494 38.88 4.08 0.84
C PRO A 494 40.01 4.74 1.66
N ALA A 495 39.95 6.08 1.84
CA ALA A 495 40.98 6.83 2.57
C ALA A 495 40.91 6.63 4.10
N THR A 496 39.74 6.32 4.63
CA THR A 496 39.51 6.06 6.05
C THR A 496 39.35 4.58 6.37
N TRP A 497 39.33 3.72 5.35
CA TRP A 497 39.17 2.29 5.53
C TRP A 497 40.18 1.70 6.52
N PRO A 498 39.80 0.87 7.51
CA PRO A 498 38.50 0.16 7.65
C PRO A 498 37.45 0.89 8.52
N ASP A 499 37.61 2.17 8.79
CA ASP A 499 36.64 2.94 9.55
C ASP A 499 35.39 3.21 8.67
N VAL A 500 34.26 2.68 9.08
CA VAL A 500 32.97 2.80 8.39
C VAL A 500 32.06 3.71 9.17
N ASP A 501 31.49 4.70 8.51
CA ASP A 501 30.41 5.54 9.08
C ASP A 501 29.13 4.70 9.21
N GLN A 502 29.02 4.03 10.36
CA GLN A 502 27.91 3.11 10.67
C GLN A 502 26.57 3.87 10.73
N GLU A 503 26.58 5.07 11.29
CA GLU A 503 25.39 5.89 11.45
C GLU A 503 24.84 6.28 10.06
N ARG A 504 25.69 6.80 9.19
CA ARG A 504 25.32 7.15 7.82
C ARG A 504 24.92 5.93 6.98
N LEU A 505 25.62 4.80 7.14
CA LEU A 505 25.26 3.56 6.44
C LEU A 505 23.87 3.05 6.84
N SER A 506 23.51 3.16 8.09
CA SER A 506 22.15 2.84 8.57
C SER A 506 21.14 3.87 8.14
N ALA A 507 21.46 5.14 8.32
CA ALA A 507 20.59 6.28 8.16
C ALA A 507 20.22 6.56 6.70
N VAL A 508 21.21 6.63 5.82
CA VAL A 508 21.02 7.01 4.42
C VAL A 508 20.63 5.80 3.56
N TYR A 509 21.16 4.61 3.89
CA TYR A 509 20.99 3.42 3.05
C TYR A 509 20.07 2.36 3.64
N GLY A 510 19.47 2.60 4.82
CA GLY A 510 18.60 1.63 5.49
C GLY A 510 19.30 0.31 5.80
N ALA A 511 20.64 0.31 5.87
CA ALA A 511 21.40 -0.89 6.12
C ALA A 511 21.34 -1.26 7.61
N GLU A 512 21.25 -2.55 7.91
CA GLU A 512 21.46 -3.06 9.26
C GLU A 512 22.97 -3.14 9.55
N ALA A 513 23.59 -1.95 9.69
CA ALA A 513 25.03 -1.80 9.77
C ALA A 513 25.63 -2.62 10.93
N ASP A 514 24.95 -2.71 12.07
CA ASP A 514 25.35 -3.55 13.21
C ASP A 514 25.46 -5.05 12.85
N VAL A 515 24.59 -5.54 12.00
CA VAL A 515 24.61 -6.93 11.52
C VAL A 515 25.67 -7.12 10.45
N LEU A 516 25.75 -6.19 9.49
CA LEU A 516 26.74 -6.22 8.41
C LEU A 516 28.17 -6.18 8.96
N LEU A 517 28.49 -5.22 9.82
CA LEU A 517 29.84 -5.03 10.38
C LEU A 517 30.25 -6.18 11.33
N ARG A 518 29.29 -6.74 12.06
CA ARG A 518 29.55 -7.92 12.91
C ARG A 518 29.85 -9.18 12.07
N ARG A 519 29.16 -9.37 10.92
CA ARG A 519 29.35 -10.54 10.06
C ARG A 519 30.55 -10.41 9.13
N PHE A 520 30.81 -9.20 8.71
CA PHE A 520 31.88 -8.85 7.79
C PHE A 520 32.69 -7.71 8.44
N PRO A 521 33.57 -8.02 9.43
CA PRO A 521 34.42 -6.98 10.03
C PRO A 521 35.23 -6.28 8.94
N PRO A 522 35.14 -4.96 8.77
CA PRO A 522 35.84 -4.23 7.70
C PRO A 522 37.35 -4.47 7.68
N ALA A 523 37.95 -4.64 8.86
CA ALA A 523 39.38 -4.92 9.01
C ALA A 523 39.85 -6.23 8.36
N ASP A 524 38.97 -7.15 8.04
CA ASP A 524 39.29 -8.41 7.34
C ASP A 524 39.41 -8.24 5.81
N TYR A 525 39.18 -7.02 5.27
CA TYR A 525 39.15 -6.72 3.84
C TYR A 525 40.09 -5.57 3.49
N GLU A 526 40.69 -5.65 2.30
CA GLU A 526 41.67 -4.66 1.83
C GLU A 526 41.05 -3.28 1.55
N ASP A 527 39.81 -3.26 1.06
CA ASP A 527 39.11 -2.04 0.62
C ASP A 527 37.57 -2.20 0.67
N PRO A 528 36.82 -1.10 0.59
CA PRO A 528 35.35 -1.12 0.56
C PRO A 528 34.75 -1.98 -0.57
N GLY A 529 35.38 -2.05 -1.73
CA GLY A 529 34.92 -2.82 -2.89
C GLY A 529 34.99 -4.33 -2.65
N SER A 530 36.09 -4.81 -2.08
CA SER A 530 36.27 -6.20 -1.69
C SER A 530 35.32 -6.62 -0.59
N TRP A 531 35.09 -5.75 0.40
CA TRP A 531 34.09 -5.91 1.45
C TRP A 531 32.66 -6.00 0.89
N ALA A 532 32.25 -5.05 0.05
CA ALA A 532 30.94 -5.05 -0.61
C ALA A 532 30.73 -6.32 -1.45
N THR A 533 31.78 -6.77 -2.15
CA THR A 533 31.75 -8.02 -2.92
C THR A 533 31.53 -9.24 -2.03
N ALA A 534 32.16 -9.28 -0.86
CA ALA A 534 31.96 -10.37 0.10
C ALA A 534 30.53 -10.40 0.63
N THR A 535 29.92 -9.25 0.93
CA THR A 535 28.51 -9.17 1.36
C THR A 535 27.57 -9.69 0.28
N ARG A 536 27.76 -9.30 -1.00
CA ARG A 536 26.97 -9.79 -2.14
C ARG A 536 27.09 -11.31 -2.34
N ARG A 537 28.32 -11.83 -2.26
CA ARG A 537 28.57 -13.26 -2.39
C ARG A 537 27.85 -14.06 -1.29
N HIS A 538 27.88 -13.57 -0.07
CA HIS A 538 27.15 -14.18 1.04
C HIS A 538 25.65 -14.18 0.79
N GLN A 539 25.08 -13.05 0.38
CA GLN A 539 23.65 -12.93 0.05
C GLN A 539 23.26 -13.94 -1.04
N ALA A 540 24.01 -14.00 -2.14
CA ALA A 540 23.73 -14.91 -3.24
C ALA A 540 23.77 -16.39 -2.80
N GLU A 541 24.79 -16.80 -2.02
CA GLU A 541 24.90 -18.16 -1.49
C GLU A 541 23.77 -18.48 -0.49
N LEU A 542 23.43 -17.52 0.38
CA LEU A 542 22.38 -17.71 1.37
C LEU A 542 21.01 -17.87 0.68
N LEU A 543 20.68 -16.99 -0.25
CA LEU A 543 19.44 -17.06 -1.04
C LEU A 543 19.36 -18.38 -1.81
N ARG A 544 20.45 -18.82 -2.45
CA ARG A 544 20.50 -20.11 -3.15
C ARG A 544 20.11 -21.26 -2.22
N ILE A 545 20.76 -21.37 -1.05
CA ILE A 545 20.50 -22.44 -0.08
C ILE A 545 19.05 -22.40 0.43
N GLN A 546 18.55 -21.21 0.75
CA GLN A 546 17.19 -21.03 1.26
C GLN A 546 16.14 -21.37 0.21
N VAL A 547 16.29 -20.87 -1.01
CA VAL A 547 15.38 -21.14 -2.13
C VAL A 547 15.40 -22.63 -2.49
N GLU A 548 16.58 -23.28 -2.56
CA GLU A 548 16.69 -24.71 -2.83
C GLU A 548 16.01 -25.54 -1.75
N ALA A 549 16.22 -25.21 -0.47
CA ALA A 549 15.60 -25.91 0.66
C ALA A 549 14.07 -25.84 0.61
N LEU A 550 13.50 -24.69 0.20
CA LEU A 550 12.06 -24.51 0.06
C LEU A 550 11.50 -25.20 -1.20
N ARG A 551 12.24 -25.14 -2.33
CA ARG A 551 11.84 -25.77 -3.60
C ARG A 551 11.85 -27.30 -3.54
N ILE A 552 12.78 -27.91 -2.84
CA ILE A 552 12.82 -29.37 -2.62
C ILE A 552 11.53 -29.85 -1.93
N ARG A 553 10.93 -29.00 -1.08
CA ARG A 553 9.69 -29.29 -0.34
C ARG A 553 8.39 -28.87 -1.06
N LYS A 554 8.49 -28.42 -2.31
CA LYS A 554 7.37 -28.04 -3.19
C LYS A 554 6.56 -29.31 -3.55
N TYR A 555 5.30 -29.31 -3.49
CA TYR A 555 4.25 -28.39 -3.04
C TYR A 555 3.78 -28.70 -1.60
N ARG A 556 4.33 -29.70 -0.99
CA ARG A 556 4.02 -30.11 0.38
C ARG A 556 5.31 -30.36 1.15
N PRO A 557 5.54 -29.63 2.25
CA PRO A 557 4.61 -28.65 2.85
C PRO A 557 4.62 -27.26 2.19
N THR A 558 5.59 -26.94 1.32
CA THR A 558 5.86 -25.58 0.85
C THR A 558 5.05 -25.22 -0.40
N GLY A 559 4.21 -24.19 -0.28
CA GLY A 559 3.42 -23.62 -1.40
C GLY A 559 4.08 -22.43 -2.07
N GLY A 560 5.10 -21.84 -1.43
CA GLY A 560 5.83 -20.69 -1.96
C GLY A 560 6.69 -19.98 -0.92
N PHE A 561 7.30 -18.88 -1.39
CA PHE A 561 8.10 -17.96 -0.58
C PHE A 561 8.03 -16.54 -1.17
N ALA A 562 8.39 -15.52 -0.33
CA ALA A 562 8.57 -14.13 -0.76
C ALA A 562 9.66 -13.42 0.05
#